data_076171c04f11db52533c8e1106e7f38d
#
_entry.id   076171c04f11db52533c8e1106e7f38d
#
_cell.length_a   1.000
_cell.length_b   1.000
_cell.length_c   1.000
_cell.angle_alpha   90.00
_cell.angle_beta   90.00
_cell.angle_gamma   90.00
#
_symmetry.space_group_name_H-M   'P 1'
#
loop_
_entity.id
_entity.type
_entity.pdbx_description
1 polymer ?
#
loop_
_entity_poly.entity_id
_entity_poly.type
_entity_poly.pdbx_seq_one_letter_code
_entity_poly.pdbx_strand_id
1 'polypeptide(L)'
;FYTRRPDLYVQCQRRAIKGAFDAMSHGFKSPDIVQGFLLLTLYNQPVERYEEDRTWLFAGVAIRMAQDLNLHRKCVMSAEARADEPTMRDVLNRERTWYICFCVDRTLSAQMGKPYSIREDFLIRHASEWCVQRFSRPWDLGICALVDLLRVQTRQLDFLYSSTVTPSGLN
;
A
#
# COMPACT_ATOMS: atom_id res chain seq x y z
N PHE A 1 16.05 14.79 -2.68
CA PHE A 1 16.97 14.37 -1.61
C PHE A 1 18.07 13.47 -2.16
N TYR A 2 17.69 12.42 -2.90
CA TYR A 2 18.61 11.48 -3.57
C TYR A 2 19.67 12.17 -4.44
N THR A 3 19.26 13.15 -5.23
CA THR A 3 20.16 13.89 -6.14
C THR A 3 20.98 15.00 -5.43
N ARG A 4 20.45 15.57 -4.33
CA ARG A 4 21.10 16.68 -3.63
C ARG A 4 22.05 16.24 -2.54
N ARG A 5 21.77 15.14 -1.87
CA ARG A 5 22.55 14.58 -0.76
C ARG A 5 22.57 13.04 -0.83
N PRO A 6 23.24 12.47 -1.82
CA PRO A 6 23.30 11.02 -2.02
C PRO A 6 23.93 10.28 -0.83
N ASP A 7 24.93 10.87 -0.20
CA ASP A 7 25.58 10.35 1.00
C ASP A 7 24.61 10.11 2.16
N LEU A 8 23.77 11.13 2.42
CA LEU A 8 22.76 11.07 3.48
C LEU A 8 21.60 10.13 3.10
N TYR A 9 21.23 10.11 1.82
CA TYR A 9 20.20 9.18 1.33
C TYR A 9 20.58 7.72 1.60
N VAL A 10 21.80 7.30 1.25
CA VAL A 10 22.28 5.93 1.46
C VAL A 10 22.32 5.57 2.95
N GLN A 11 22.75 6.52 3.81
CA GLN A 11 22.76 6.29 5.25
C GLN A 11 21.34 6.12 5.83
N CYS A 12 20.39 6.98 5.41
CA CYS A 12 19.00 6.90 5.83
C CYS A 12 18.37 5.58 5.37
N GLN A 13 18.55 5.20 4.11
CA GLN A 13 18.07 3.94 3.56
C GLN A 13 18.57 2.73 4.36
N ARG A 14 19.87 2.67 4.60
CA ARG A 14 20.48 1.57 5.37
C ARG A 14 19.90 1.48 6.78
N ARG A 15 19.74 2.62 7.47
CA ARG A 15 19.14 2.66 8.80
C ARG A 15 17.67 2.28 8.80
N ALA A 16 16.90 2.76 7.83
CA ALA A 16 15.48 2.45 7.70
C ALA A 16 15.26 0.94 7.43
N ILE A 17 16.02 0.37 6.50
CA ILE A 17 15.97 -1.08 6.21
C ILE A 17 16.32 -1.87 7.47
N LYS A 18 17.43 -1.54 8.15
CA LYS A 18 17.81 -2.23 9.39
C LYS A 18 16.70 -2.15 10.44
N GLY A 19 16.19 -0.95 10.73
CA GLY A 19 15.12 -0.75 11.71
C GLY A 19 13.82 -1.51 11.36
N ALA A 20 13.46 -1.56 10.07
CA ALA A 20 12.29 -2.29 9.61
C ALA A 20 12.43 -3.80 9.84
N PHE A 21 13.59 -4.39 9.53
CA PHE A 21 13.84 -5.81 9.77
C PHE A 21 14.05 -6.14 11.25
N ASP A 22 14.68 -5.26 12.02
CA ASP A 22 14.79 -5.42 13.46
C ASP A 22 13.39 -5.44 14.12
N ALA A 23 12.49 -4.54 13.71
CA ALA A 23 11.11 -4.54 14.20
C ALA A 23 10.37 -5.85 13.88
N MET A 24 10.53 -6.37 12.66
CA MET A 24 9.97 -7.67 12.28
C MET A 24 10.53 -8.82 13.08
N SER A 25 11.85 -8.86 13.32
CA SER A 25 12.52 -9.94 14.07
C SER A 25 12.04 -10.02 15.51
N HIS A 26 11.62 -8.90 16.09
CA HIS A 26 11.02 -8.82 17.43
C HIS A 26 9.50 -9.02 17.44
N GLY A 27 8.88 -9.25 16.27
CA GLY A 27 7.43 -9.44 16.16
C GLY A 27 6.60 -8.17 16.32
N PHE A 28 7.22 -6.98 16.27
CA PHE A 28 6.49 -5.71 16.33
C PHE A 28 5.68 -5.46 15.06
N LYS A 29 4.42 -5.03 15.25
CA LYS A 29 3.48 -4.75 14.17
C LYS A 29 2.70 -3.49 14.50
N SER A 30 2.65 -2.55 13.57
CA SER A 30 1.80 -1.35 13.67
C SER A 30 1.52 -0.79 12.27
N PRO A 31 0.49 0.06 12.12
CA PRO A 31 0.28 0.79 10.87
C PRO A 31 1.51 1.62 10.45
N ASP A 32 2.27 2.17 11.41
CA ASP A 32 3.46 2.96 11.12
C ASP A 32 4.58 2.10 10.52
N ILE A 33 4.75 0.85 10.99
CA ILE A 33 5.72 -0.09 10.41
C ILE A 33 5.31 -0.47 8.99
N VAL A 34 4.01 -0.69 8.74
CA VAL A 34 3.48 -0.90 7.38
C VAL A 34 3.81 0.30 6.49
N GLN A 35 3.55 1.52 6.96
CA GLN A 35 3.87 2.75 6.24
C GLN A 35 5.38 2.87 5.98
N GLY A 36 6.22 2.47 6.94
CA GLY A 36 7.68 2.40 6.77
C GLY A 36 8.09 1.49 5.61
N PHE A 37 7.51 0.28 5.50
CA PHE A 37 7.77 -0.62 4.37
C PHE A 37 7.23 -0.08 3.05
N LEU A 38 6.07 0.61 3.04
CA LEU A 38 5.56 1.30 1.85
C LEU A 38 6.51 2.41 1.38
N LEU A 39 7.07 3.18 2.31
CA LEU A 39 8.08 4.19 1.98
C LEU A 39 9.36 3.56 1.43
N LEU A 40 9.84 2.46 2.01
CA LEU A 40 10.97 1.71 1.48
C LEU A 40 10.70 1.16 0.08
N THR A 41 9.45 0.76 -0.22
CA THR A 41 9.01 0.34 -1.55
C THR A 41 9.09 1.49 -2.55
N LEU A 42 8.50 2.64 -2.21
CA LEU A 42 8.34 3.79 -3.12
C LEU A 42 9.65 4.57 -3.34
N TYR A 43 10.54 4.56 -2.36
CA TYR A 43 11.80 5.33 -2.36
C TYR A 43 13.01 4.43 -2.29
N ASN A 44 12.93 3.23 -2.84
CA ASN A 44 14.07 2.31 -2.92
C ASN A 44 15.19 2.90 -3.78
N GLN A 45 16.43 2.51 -3.47
CA GLN A 45 17.58 2.89 -4.28
C GLN A 45 17.47 2.19 -5.64
N PRO A 46 17.63 2.91 -6.75
CA PRO A 46 17.75 2.28 -8.06
C PRO A 46 18.88 1.25 -8.06
N VAL A 47 18.60 0.09 -8.61
CA VAL A 47 19.55 -1.01 -8.72
C VAL A 47 19.99 -1.19 -10.18
N GLU A 48 21.20 -1.71 -10.39
CA GLU A 48 21.70 -1.97 -11.74
C GLU A 48 21.11 -3.24 -12.36
N ARG A 49 20.78 -4.22 -11.50
CA ARG A 49 20.24 -5.51 -11.92
C ARG A 49 18.85 -5.72 -11.32
N TYR A 50 17.93 -6.22 -12.13
CA TYR A 50 16.57 -6.48 -11.73
C TYR A 50 16.45 -7.45 -10.54
N GLU A 51 17.31 -8.47 -10.48
CA GLU A 51 17.34 -9.44 -9.37
C GLU A 51 17.73 -8.83 -8.02
N GLU A 52 18.35 -7.65 -8.01
CA GLU A 52 18.71 -6.92 -6.79
C GLU A 52 17.56 -6.03 -6.28
N ASP A 53 16.50 -5.86 -7.09
CA ASP A 53 15.35 -5.02 -6.72
C ASP A 53 14.53 -5.68 -5.61
N ARG A 54 14.42 -4.97 -4.49
CA ARG A 54 13.68 -5.38 -3.30
C ARG A 54 12.28 -4.77 -3.20
N THR A 55 11.90 -3.97 -4.17
CA THR A 55 10.62 -3.22 -4.17
C THR A 55 9.43 -4.15 -4.01
N TRP A 56 9.37 -5.23 -4.79
CA TRP A 56 8.32 -6.24 -4.69
C TRP A 56 8.28 -6.95 -3.32
N LEU A 57 9.46 -7.24 -2.76
CA LEU A 57 9.56 -7.88 -1.46
C LEU A 57 9.07 -6.98 -0.33
N PHE A 58 9.47 -5.71 -0.33
CA PHE A 58 9.02 -4.74 0.68
C PHE A 58 7.52 -4.49 0.61
N ALA A 59 6.96 -4.37 -0.60
CA ALA A 59 5.52 -4.29 -0.80
C ALA A 59 4.79 -5.52 -0.24
N GLY A 60 5.32 -6.72 -0.50
CA GLY A 60 4.75 -7.97 0.02
C GLY A 60 4.74 -8.02 1.55
N VAL A 61 5.81 -7.57 2.20
CA VAL A 61 5.88 -7.47 3.67
C VAL A 61 4.85 -6.47 4.20
N ALA A 62 4.75 -5.28 3.61
CA ALA A 62 3.78 -4.27 4.01
C ALA A 62 2.35 -4.80 3.94
N ILE A 63 1.99 -5.43 2.81
CA ILE A 63 0.65 -6.00 2.59
C ILE A 63 0.33 -7.09 3.60
N ARG A 64 1.25 -8.04 3.83
CA ARG A 64 1.04 -9.13 4.79
C ARG A 64 0.88 -8.61 6.20
N MET A 65 1.69 -7.65 6.63
CA MET A 65 1.56 -7.02 7.95
C MET A 65 0.24 -6.25 8.08
N ALA A 66 -0.18 -5.52 7.05
CA ALA A 66 -1.47 -4.82 7.02
C ALA A 66 -2.66 -5.78 7.17
N GLN A 67 -2.61 -6.93 6.48
CA GLN A 67 -3.62 -7.99 6.61
C GLN A 67 -3.64 -8.61 8.01
N ASP A 68 -2.47 -8.87 8.58
CA ASP A 68 -2.32 -9.41 9.93
C ASP A 68 -2.86 -8.45 11.01
N LEU A 69 -2.69 -7.14 10.81
CA LEU A 69 -3.29 -6.08 11.62
C LEU A 69 -4.79 -5.86 11.35
N ASN A 70 -5.40 -6.62 10.44
CA ASN A 70 -6.79 -6.47 9.99
C ASN A 70 -7.13 -5.06 9.46
N LEU A 71 -6.17 -4.38 8.79
CA LEU A 71 -6.43 -3.04 8.22
C LEU A 71 -7.46 -3.08 7.07
N HIS A 72 -7.65 -4.23 6.45
CA HIS A 72 -8.63 -4.48 5.40
C HIS A 72 -10.08 -4.55 5.89
N ARG A 73 -10.29 -4.52 7.21
CA ARG A 73 -11.62 -4.63 7.81
C ARG A 73 -12.14 -3.29 8.27
N LYS A 74 -13.38 -3.00 7.91
CA LYS A 74 -14.08 -1.80 8.41
C LYS A 74 -14.22 -1.86 9.92
N CYS A 75 -13.79 -0.78 10.59
CA CYS A 75 -13.95 -0.66 12.03
C CYS A 75 -15.41 -0.32 12.37
N VAL A 76 -16.04 -1.16 13.19
CA VAL A 76 -17.39 -0.87 13.71
C VAL A 76 -17.24 -0.07 15.00
N MET A 77 -17.80 1.14 15.03
CA MET A 77 -17.67 2.07 16.16
C MET A 77 -19.03 2.56 16.62
N SER A 78 -19.13 2.88 17.92
CA SER A 78 -20.28 3.58 18.49
C SER A 78 -20.37 5.04 17.98
N ALA A 79 -21.51 5.69 18.22
CA ALA A 79 -21.70 7.09 17.84
C ALA A 79 -20.75 8.02 18.60
N GLU A 80 -20.48 7.72 19.87
CA GLU A 80 -19.57 8.46 20.73
C GLU A 80 -18.13 8.36 20.23
N ALA A 81 -17.67 7.15 19.89
CA ALA A 81 -16.34 6.93 19.35
C ALA A 81 -16.13 7.62 17.98
N ARG A 82 -17.18 7.73 17.16
CA ARG A 82 -17.15 8.50 15.91
C ARG A 82 -17.08 10.01 16.12
N ALA A 83 -17.56 10.50 17.24
CA ALA A 83 -17.49 11.92 17.60
C ALA A 83 -16.11 12.30 18.15
N ASP A 84 -15.36 11.34 18.69
CA ASP A 84 -14.01 11.55 19.23
C ASP A 84 -13.00 11.69 18.10
N GLU A 85 -12.41 12.89 17.96
CA GLU A 85 -11.51 13.21 16.86
C GLU A 85 -10.22 12.36 16.85
N PRO A 86 -9.51 12.16 17.97
CA PRO A 86 -8.31 11.30 17.99
C PRO A 86 -8.60 9.88 17.53
N THR A 87 -9.66 9.28 18.05
CA THR A 87 -10.09 7.91 17.67
C THR A 87 -10.42 7.82 16.19
N MET A 88 -11.17 8.80 15.65
CA MET A 88 -11.49 8.82 14.23
C MET A 88 -10.28 9.04 13.35
N ARG A 89 -9.32 9.88 13.76
CA ARG A 89 -8.08 10.07 13.01
C ARG A 89 -7.24 8.80 12.96
N ASP A 90 -7.20 8.03 14.05
CA ASP A 90 -6.51 6.72 14.05
C ASP A 90 -7.17 5.73 13.09
N VAL A 91 -8.49 5.60 13.14
CA VAL A 91 -9.24 4.73 12.22
C VAL A 91 -9.03 5.14 10.76
N LEU A 92 -9.14 6.43 10.46
CA LEU A 92 -8.90 6.93 9.10
C LEU A 92 -7.44 6.69 8.66
N ASN A 93 -6.47 6.78 9.56
CA ASN A 93 -5.07 6.48 9.27
C ASN A 93 -4.85 4.98 8.95
N ARG A 94 -5.50 4.09 9.70
CA ARG A 94 -5.49 2.63 9.43
C ARG A 94 -6.09 2.32 8.06
N GLU A 95 -7.27 2.85 7.77
CA GLU A 95 -7.95 2.67 6.48
C GLU A 95 -7.13 3.28 5.32
N ARG A 96 -6.57 4.48 5.50
CA ARG A 96 -5.65 5.12 4.54
C ARG A 96 -4.45 4.25 4.21
N THR A 97 -3.84 3.66 5.23
CA THR A 97 -2.71 2.74 5.05
C THR A 97 -3.11 1.55 4.18
N TRP A 98 -4.31 1.01 4.37
CA TRP A 98 -4.83 -0.07 3.52
C TRP A 98 -5.06 0.35 2.07
N TYR A 99 -5.65 1.53 1.84
CA TYR A 99 -5.82 2.06 0.47
C TYR A 99 -4.47 2.25 -0.24
N ILE A 100 -3.45 2.73 0.47
CA ILE A 100 -2.11 2.86 -0.10
C ILE A 100 -1.50 1.49 -0.40
N CYS A 101 -1.68 0.48 0.46
CA CYS A 101 -1.28 -0.90 0.15
C CYS A 101 -1.92 -1.39 -1.16
N PHE A 102 -3.22 -1.16 -1.35
CA PHE A 102 -3.91 -1.51 -2.59
C PHE A 102 -3.32 -0.78 -3.80
N CYS A 103 -3.10 0.52 -3.70
CA CYS A 103 -2.53 1.29 -4.80
C CYS A 103 -1.13 0.80 -5.18
N VAL A 104 -0.29 0.53 -4.19
CA VAL A 104 1.07 0.01 -4.42
C VAL A 104 1.02 -1.39 -5.04
N ASP A 105 0.18 -2.29 -4.52
CA ASP A 105 0.00 -3.65 -5.06
C ASP A 105 -0.40 -3.62 -6.54
N ARG A 106 -1.40 -2.82 -6.90
CA ARG A 106 -1.87 -2.70 -8.29
C ARG A 106 -0.84 -2.09 -9.23
N THR A 107 -0.19 -1.01 -8.79
CA THR A 107 0.81 -0.30 -9.59
C THR A 107 2.00 -1.20 -9.89
N LEU A 108 2.56 -1.85 -8.87
CA LEU A 108 3.71 -2.74 -9.03
C LEU A 108 3.36 -3.99 -9.83
N SER A 109 2.20 -4.58 -9.61
CA SER A 109 1.73 -5.75 -10.37
C SER A 109 1.65 -5.44 -11.86
N ALA A 110 1.05 -4.30 -12.21
CA ALA A 110 0.96 -3.85 -13.60
C ALA A 110 2.33 -3.56 -14.23
N GLN A 111 3.24 -2.91 -13.49
CA GLN A 111 4.59 -2.58 -13.97
C GLN A 111 5.47 -3.79 -14.16
N MET A 112 5.36 -4.79 -13.28
CA MET A 112 6.23 -5.95 -13.25
C MET A 112 5.63 -7.19 -13.93
N GLY A 113 4.41 -7.10 -14.45
CA GLY A 113 3.71 -8.25 -15.02
C GLY A 113 3.45 -9.38 -14.02
N LYS A 114 3.26 -9.04 -12.74
CA LYS A 114 3.03 -9.99 -11.65
C LYS A 114 1.58 -9.99 -11.19
N PRO A 115 1.08 -11.11 -10.64
CA PRO A 115 -0.27 -11.13 -10.09
C PRO A 115 -0.36 -10.23 -8.86
N TYR A 116 -1.46 -9.50 -8.74
CA TYR A 116 -1.75 -8.71 -7.55
C TYR A 116 -2.16 -9.58 -6.35
N SER A 117 -1.91 -9.08 -5.14
CA SER A 117 -2.13 -9.82 -3.88
C SER A 117 -3.44 -9.44 -3.18
N ILE A 118 -3.90 -8.20 -3.36
CA ILE A 118 -5.08 -7.66 -2.67
C ILE A 118 -6.31 -7.81 -3.56
N ARG A 119 -7.36 -8.47 -3.04
CA ARG A 119 -8.68 -8.49 -3.69
C ARG A 119 -9.48 -7.25 -3.34
N GLU A 120 -10.43 -6.86 -4.21
CA GLU A 120 -11.37 -5.79 -3.88
C GLU A 120 -12.28 -6.22 -2.72
N ASP A 121 -12.00 -5.69 -1.53
CA ASP A 121 -12.79 -5.86 -0.31
C ASP A 121 -13.84 -4.75 -0.13
N PHE A 122 -14.48 -4.73 1.03
CA PHE A 122 -15.50 -3.73 1.36
C PHE A 122 -14.92 -2.31 1.34
N LEU A 123 -13.74 -2.08 1.96
CA LEU A 123 -13.13 -0.75 2.02
C LEU A 123 -12.82 -0.23 0.61
N ILE A 124 -12.16 -1.04 -0.20
CA ILE A 124 -11.77 -0.65 -1.57
C ILE A 124 -12.99 -0.24 -2.41
N ARG A 125 -14.12 -0.95 -2.25
CA ARG A 125 -15.36 -0.63 -2.99
C ARG A 125 -16.05 0.65 -2.49
N HIS A 126 -15.83 1.06 -1.25
CA HIS A 126 -16.46 2.22 -0.61
C HIS A 126 -15.46 3.37 -0.35
N ALA A 127 -14.39 3.45 -1.14
CA ALA A 127 -13.37 4.49 -1.01
C ALA A 127 -13.94 5.91 -1.15
N SER A 128 -14.96 6.10 -2.00
CA SER A 128 -15.65 7.38 -2.19
C SER A 128 -16.39 7.86 -0.93
N GLU A 129 -16.91 6.94 -0.13
CA GLU A 129 -17.56 7.28 1.14
C GLU A 129 -16.53 7.59 2.24
N TRP A 130 -15.36 6.94 2.15
CA TRP A 130 -14.29 7.14 3.13
C TRP A 130 -13.64 8.52 3.03
N CYS A 131 -13.36 9.00 1.82
CA CYS A 131 -12.62 10.25 1.62
C CYS A 131 -13.43 11.53 1.97
N VAL A 132 -14.74 11.41 2.17
CA VAL A 132 -15.64 12.53 2.54
C VAL A 132 -16.09 12.49 3.99
N GLN A 133 -15.55 11.59 4.83
CA GLN A 133 -15.91 11.50 6.24
C GLN A 133 -15.41 12.73 7.02
N ARG A 134 -16.08 13.00 8.14
CA ARG A 134 -15.61 13.98 9.12
C ARG A 134 -14.17 13.64 9.53
N PHE A 135 -13.27 14.60 9.55
CA PHE A 135 -11.84 14.47 9.82
C PHE A 135 -10.99 13.84 8.70
N SER A 136 -11.58 13.54 7.53
CA SER A 136 -10.77 13.21 6.33
C SER A 136 -9.91 14.40 5.91
N ARG A 137 -8.81 14.11 5.24
CA ARG A 137 -7.87 15.14 4.79
C ARG A 137 -8.12 15.45 3.30
N PRO A 138 -7.85 16.68 2.83
CA PRO A 138 -8.09 17.04 1.42
C PRO A 138 -7.44 16.09 0.42
N TRP A 139 -6.26 15.55 0.70
CA TRP A 139 -5.56 14.61 -0.19
C TRP A 139 -6.14 13.18 -0.16
N ASP A 140 -7.05 12.85 0.76
CA ASP A 140 -7.74 11.55 0.77
C ASP A 140 -8.61 11.38 -0.48
N LEU A 141 -9.10 12.49 -1.05
CA LEU A 141 -9.80 12.50 -2.33
C LEU A 141 -8.90 12.00 -3.47
N GLY A 142 -7.61 12.40 -3.46
CA GLY A 142 -6.63 11.92 -4.44
C GLY A 142 -6.36 10.43 -4.32
N ILE A 143 -6.31 9.91 -3.10
CA ILE A 143 -6.17 8.46 -2.85
C ILE A 143 -7.40 7.72 -3.39
N CYS A 144 -8.61 8.22 -3.12
CA CYS A 144 -9.85 7.65 -3.63
C CYS A 144 -9.87 7.60 -5.17
N ALA A 145 -9.55 8.71 -5.82
CA ALA A 145 -9.47 8.78 -7.28
C ALA A 145 -8.45 7.77 -7.85
N LEU A 146 -7.30 7.61 -7.20
CA LEU A 146 -6.28 6.63 -7.59
C LEU A 146 -6.79 5.20 -7.40
N VAL A 147 -7.48 4.90 -6.31
CA VAL A 147 -8.11 3.59 -6.08
C VAL A 147 -9.07 3.26 -7.22
N ASP A 148 -9.97 4.17 -7.58
CA ASP A 148 -10.94 3.94 -8.64
C ASP A 148 -10.28 3.77 -10.01
N LEU A 149 -9.26 4.57 -10.33
CA LEU A 149 -8.46 4.41 -11.55
C LEU A 149 -7.81 3.02 -11.63
N LEU A 150 -7.17 2.58 -10.55
CA LEU A 150 -6.49 1.28 -10.50
C LEU A 150 -7.47 0.11 -10.54
N ARG A 151 -8.68 0.26 -10.02
CA ARG A 151 -9.75 -0.74 -10.18
C ARG A 151 -10.17 -0.89 -11.63
N VAL A 152 -10.31 0.21 -12.36
CA VAL A 152 -10.62 0.18 -13.80
C VAL A 152 -9.46 -0.45 -14.58
N GLN A 153 -8.23 -0.01 -14.33
CA GLN A 153 -7.03 -0.57 -14.96
C GLN A 153 -6.90 -2.08 -14.74
N THR A 154 -7.14 -2.54 -13.51
CA THR A 154 -7.07 -3.97 -13.18
C THR A 154 -8.04 -4.78 -14.03
N ARG A 155 -9.31 -4.34 -14.15
CA ARG A 155 -10.30 -5.05 -14.98
C ARG A 155 -9.90 -5.12 -16.45
N GLN A 156 -9.29 -4.06 -16.97
CA GLN A 156 -8.78 -4.04 -18.33
C GLN A 156 -7.62 -5.02 -18.51
N LEU A 157 -6.68 -5.06 -17.56
CA LEU A 157 -5.55 -6.00 -17.59
C LEU A 157 -6.03 -7.45 -17.43
N ASP A 158 -6.95 -7.71 -16.51
CA ASP A 158 -7.55 -9.04 -16.33
C ASP A 158 -8.25 -9.51 -17.61
N PHE A 159 -8.93 -8.62 -18.32
CA PHE A 159 -9.56 -8.95 -19.61
C PHE A 159 -8.51 -9.22 -20.70
N LEU A 160 -7.50 -8.37 -20.83
CA LEU A 160 -6.46 -8.50 -21.86
C LEU A 160 -5.60 -9.76 -21.67
N TYR A 161 -5.35 -10.15 -20.42
CA TYR A 161 -4.49 -11.28 -20.05
C TYR A 161 -5.30 -12.49 -19.52
N SER A 162 -6.53 -12.66 -19.94
CA SER A 162 -7.40 -13.73 -19.49
C SER A 162 -7.28 -15.04 -20.31
N SER A 163 -6.51 -15.02 -21.42
CA SER A 163 -6.38 -16.21 -22.27
C SER A 163 -5.65 -17.34 -21.56
N THR A 164 -6.23 -18.51 -21.59
CA THR A 164 -5.61 -19.75 -21.13
C THR A 164 -4.91 -20.53 -22.25
N VAL A 165 -5.02 -20.05 -23.48
CA VAL A 165 -4.50 -20.73 -24.68
C VAL A 165 -3.09 -20.27 -25.02
N THR A 166 -2.77 -19.00 -24.76
CA THR A 166 -1.46 -18.42 -25.05
C THR A 166 -0.57 -18.42 -23.80
N PRO A 167 0.75 -18.68 -23.93
CA PRO A 167 1.68 -18.62 -22.79
C PRO A 167 1.78 -17.24 -22.16
N SER A 168 1.50 -16.17 -22.93
CA SER A 168 1.47 -14.79 -22.44
C SER A 168 0.17 -14.40 -21.72
N GLY A 169 -0.89 -15.22 -21.86
CA GLY A 169 -2.23 -14.89 -21.38
C GLY A 169 -2.97 -13.85 -22.21
N LEU A 170 -2.39 -13.32 -23.29
CA LEU A 170 -3.02 -12.33 -24.17
C LEU A 170 -4.19 -12.95 -24.97
N ASN A 171 -5.30 -12.22 -24.99
CA ASN A 171 -6.46 -12.51 -25.85
C ASN A 171 -6.21 -12.05 -27.26
#